data_38fb0388861a421a0e7a3a2a2e5c68e9
#
_entry.id   38fb0388861a421a0e7a3a2a2e5c68e9
#
_cell.length_a   1.000
_cell.length_b   1.000
_cell.length_c   1.000
_cell.angle_alpha   90.00
_cell.angle_beta   90.00
_cell.angle_gamma   90.00
#
_symmetry.space_group_name_H-M   'P 1'
#
loop_
_entity.id
_entity.type
_entity.pdbx_description
1 polymer ?
#
loop_
_entity_poly.entity_id
_entity_poly.type
_entity_poly.pdbx_seq_one_letter_code
_entity_poly.pdbx_strand_id
1 'polypeptide(L)'
;MNSRPVFVGVDIGASRTKVAVLDSAKRLIGYAVSRSGNDFGAAAESCLAVSLAMANASREEISASISTGYGRRNVSFATAEKTEISCHGKGCFHYFPFKISIIDIGGQDNKIIKLDGEGRRTGFKMNRKCAAGTGAFLEEMSARLDIPLEKMDGLARQSRNLVELGSFCTVFSATEVLEKIRQGKKVPDIVKGLFLSVIKRVLEMESLTENTVMTGGVVAHNPFLVTMSEEMLGRKLLVPEHPQLTGAIGAALYAIEAGPTPCIEQEDGQSQKEC
;
A
#
# COMPACT_ATOMS: atom_id res chain seq x y z
N MET A 1 9.48 -22.28 27.35
CA MET A 1 9.78 -21.92 25.94
C MET A 1 10.04 -20.44 25.91
N ASN A 2 11.21 -19.96 25.46
CA ASN A 2 11.42 -18.53 25.32
C ASN A 2 10.49 -18.01 24.22
N SER A 3 9.40 -17.32 24.59
CA SER A 3 8.51 -16.65 23.65
C SER A 3 9.32 -15.58 22.91
N ARG A 4 9.27 -15.60 21.59
CA ARG A 4 9.93 -14.61 20.74
C ARG A 4 8.97 -13.44 20.55
N PRO A 5 9.22 -12.26 21.14
CA PRO A 5 8.31 -11.15 20.95
C PRO A 5 8.21 -10.76 19.46
N VAL A 6 6.98 -10.61 18.99
CA VAL A 6 6.67 -10.15 17.64
C VAL A 6 5.91 -8.82 17.68
N PHE A 7 6.06 -8.04 16.63
CA PHE A 7 5.47 -6.71 16.50
C PHE A 7 4.61 -6.64 15.23
N VAL A 8 3.38 -6.21 15.40
CA VAL A 8 2.38 -6.28 14.33
C VAL A 8 2.03 -4.88 13.83
N GLY A 9 2.05 -4.73 12.52
CA GLY A 9 1.52 -3.55 11.84
C GLY A 9 0.35 -3.92 10.95
N VAL A 10 -0.74 -3.16 11.06
CA VAL A 10 -1.97 -3.37 10.29
C VAL A 10 -2.27 -2.14 9.46
N ASP A 11 -2.33 -2.29 8.13
CA ASP A 11 -2.76 -1.23 7.21
C ASP A 11 -4.09 -1.60 6.58
N ILE A 12 -5.16 -0.97 7.03
CA ILE A 12 -6.50 -1.15 6.49
C ILE A 12 -6.81 -0.03 5.48
N GLY A 13 -6.54 -0.32 4.22
CA GLY A 13 -6.98 0.53 3.11
C GLY A 13 -8.44 0.28 2.73
N ALA A 14 -9.02 1.16 1.90
CA ALA A 14 -10.39 1.01 1.42
C ALA A 14 -10.61 -0.27 0.58
N SER A 15 -9.59 -0.72 -0.17
CA SER A 15 -9.67 -1.91 -1.05
C SER A 15 -9.01 -3.14 -0.46
N ARG A 16 -7.88 -2.98 0.23
CA ARG A 16 -7.06 -4.09 0.74
C ARG A 16 -6.62 -3.84 2.17
N THR A 17 -6.67 -4.89 2.98
CA THR A 17 -6.09 -4.97 4.33
C THR A 17 -4.76 -5.72 4.25
N LYS A 18 -3.73 -5.20 4.91
CA LYS A 18 -2.40 -5.81 4.97
C LYS A 18 -1.96 -5.89 6.42
N VAL A 19 -1.35 -7.00 6.78
CA VAL A 19 -0.70 -7.19 8.08
C VAL A 19 0.75 -7.58 7.84
N ALA A 20 1.65 -6.98 8.62
CA ALA A 20 3.06 -7.33 8.66
C ALA A 20 3.47 -7.68 10.10
N VAL A 21 4.20 -8.77 10.25
CA VAL A 21 4.76 -9.23 11.52
C VAL A 21 6.27 -9.10 11.44
N LEU A 22 6.86 -8.31 12.33
CA LEU A 22 8.30 -8.14 12.45
C LEU A 22 8.83 -8.81 13.72
N ASP A 23 10.07 -9.31 13.65
CA ASP A 23 10.81 -9.69 14.85
C ASP A 23 11.51 -8.47 15.49
N SER A 24 12.15 -8.67 16.65
CA SER A 24 12.89 -7.61 17.36
C SER A 24 14.08 -7.06 16.55
N ALA A 25 14.58 -7.80 15.57
CA ALA A 25 15.61 -7.35 14.64
C ALA A 25 15.05 -6.59 13.42
N LYS A 26 13.75 -6.24 13.44
CA LYS A 26 13.02 -5.54 12.38
C LYS A 26 12.94 -6.32 11.06
N ARG A 27 13.08 -7.63 11.07
CA ARG A 27 12.93 -8.49 9.89
C ARG A 27 11.46 -8.85 9.72
N LEU A 28 10.97 -8.79 8.49
CA LEU A 28 9.62 -9.26 8.13
C LEU A 28 9.62 -10.79 8.18
N ILE A 29 8.86 -11.37 9.11
CA ILE A 29 8.79 -12.83 9.34
C ILE A 29 7.42 -13.41 8.96
N GLY A 30 6.40 -12.57 8.78
CA GLY A 30 5.10 -13.00 8.31
C GLY A 30 4.28 -11.82 7.78
N TYR A 31 3.43 -12.08 6.80
CA TYR A 31 2.53 -11.07 6.27
C TYR A 31 1.32 -11.69 5.58
N ALA A 32 0.28 -10.91 5.44
CA ALA A 32 -0.89 -11.24 4.62
C ALA A 32 -1.49 -10.01 3.97
N VAL A 33 -2.16 -10.23 2.83
CA VAL A 33 -2.94 -9.23 2.11
C VAL A 33 -4.28 -9.84 1.74
N SER A 34 -5.38 -9.17 2.10
CA SER A 34 -6.74 -9.60 1.73
C SER A 34 -7.58 -8.42 1.22
N ARG A 35 -8.77 -8.69 0.70
CA ARG A 35 -9.76 -7.63 0.45
C ARG A 35 -10.26 -7.09 1.79
N SER A 36 -10.43 -5.79 1.89
CA SER A 36 -10.99 -5.16 3.09
C SER A 36 -12.48 -5.46 3.28
N GLY A 37 -13.20 -5.63 2.18
CA GLY A 37 -14.63 -5.94 2.21
C GLY A 37 -15.46 -4.85 2.89
N ASN A 38 -16.56 -5.26 3.53
CA ASN A 38 -17.47 -4.41 4.28
C ASN A 38 -17.29 -4.52 5.82
N ASP A 39 -16.42 -5.42 6.28
CA ASP A 39 -16.06 -5.60 7.69
C ASP A 39 -14.54 -5.53 7.84
N PHE A 40 -14.05 -4.35 8.20
CA PHE A 40 -12.62 -4.07 8.36
C PHE A 40 -12.02 -4.82 9.55
N GLY A 41 -12.79 -5.04 10.62
CA GLY A 41 -12.36 -5.78 11.79
C GLY A 41 -12.13 -7.26 11.45
N ALA A 42 -13.10 -7.90 10.82
CA ALA A 42 -12.97 -9.29 10.39
C ALA A 42 -11.84 -9.48 9.37
N ALA A 43 -11.66 -8.54 8.44
CA ALA A 43 -10.55 -8.57 7.50
C ALA A 43 -9.19 -8.47 8.20
N ALA A 44 -9.05 -7.61 9.22
CA ALA A 44 -7.84 -7.46 10.02
C ALA A 44 -7.52 -8.74 10.81
N GLU A 45 -8.50 -9.33 11.48
CA GLU A 45 -8.35 -10.59 12.24
C GLU A 45 -7.94 -11.75 11.33
N SER A 46 -8.59 -11.90 10.17
CA SER A 46 -8.23 -12.93 9.19
C SER A 46 -6.80 -12.76 8.67
N CYS A 47 -6.40 -11.53 8.32
CA CYS A 47 -5.03 -11.23 7.91
C CYS A 47 -4.02 -11.50 9.02
N LEU A 48 -4.35 -11.15 10.28
CA LEU A 48 -3.49 -11.40 11.42
C LEU A 48 -3.23 -12.91 11.59
N ALA A 49 -4.28 -13.72 11.57
CA ALA A 49 -4.17 -15.17 11.72
C ALA A 49 -3.21 -15.79 10.67
N VAL A 50 -3.36 -15.39 9.39
CA VAL A 50 -2.49 -15.85 8.30
C VAL A 50 -1.05 -15.37 8.49
N SER A 51 -0.86 -14.10 8.90
CA SER A 51 0.47 -13.53 9.10
C SER A 51 1.21 -14.17 10.26
N LEU A 52 0.52 -14.47 11.37
CA LEU A 52 1.10 -15.16 12.53
C LEU A 52 1.44 -16.62 12.19
N ALA A 53 0.58 -17.32 11.46
CA ALA A 53 0.86 -18.67 10.99
C ALA A 53 2.13 -18.70 10.10
N MET A 54 2.30 -17.74 9.20
CA MET A 54 3.51 -17.60 8.37
C MET A 54 4.75 -17.30 9.22
N ALA A 55 4.61 -16.48 10.27
CA ALA A 55 5.69 -16.15 11.21
C ALA A 55 6.03 -17.29 12.19
N ASN A 56 5.23 -18.37 12.21
CA ASN A 56 5.27 -19.41 13.23
C ASN A 56 5.22 -18.82 14.66
N ALA A 57 4.31 -17.85 14.85
CA ALA A 57 4.10 -17.12 16.09
C ALA A 57 2.64 -17.23 16.56
N SER A 58 2.44 -17.15 17.88
CA SER A 58 1.11 -17.14 18.49
C SER A 58 0.65 -15.70 18.79
N ARG A 59 -0.63 -15.55 19.12
CA ARG A 59 -1.20 -14.23 19.45
C ARG A 59 -0.62 -13.67 20.76
N GLU A 60 -0.30 -14.53 21.70
CA GLU A 60 0.30 -14.22 23.01
C GLU A 60 1.74 -13.70 22.90
N GLU A 61 2.40 -13.95 21.78
CA GLU A 61 3.75 -13.46 21.49
C GLU A 61 3.75 -12.04 20.90
N ILE A 62 2.57 -11.47 20.62
CA ILE A 62 2.44 -10.08 20.15
C ILE A 62 2.79 -9.13 21.28
N SER A 63 3.94 -8.49 21.19
CA SER A 63 4.42 -7.53 22.18
C SER A 63 3.75 -6.15 22.04
N ALA A 64 3.52 -5.72 20.81
CA ALA A 64 2.78 -4.51 20.49
C ALA A 64 2.20 -4.58 19.06
N SER A 65 1.11 -3.86 18.82
CA SER A 65 0.45 -3.78 17.52
C SER A 65 -0.01 -2.36 17.22
N ILE A 66 0.26 -1.88 16.00
CA ILE A 66 -0.16 -0.55 15.55
C ILE A 66 -0.96 -0.66 14.26
N SER A 67 -2.09 0.04 14.22
CA SER A 67 -2.94 0.16 13.06
C SER A 67 -2.74 1.47 12.30
N THR A 68 -2.96 1.40 10.97
CA THR A 68 -2.92 2.54 10.07
C THR A 68 -3.92 2.37 8.92
N GLY A 69 -3.99 3.35 8.03
CA GLY A 69 -4.88 3.35 6.88
C GLY A 69 -6.26 3.94 7.17
N TYR A 70 -7.16 3.80 6.19
CA TYR A 70 -8.52 4.33 6.26
C TYR A 70 -9.33 3.71 7.41
N GLY A 71 -9.28 2.39 7.55
CA GLY A 71 -10.02 1.62 8.56
C GLY A 71 -9.27 1.39 9.87
N ARG A 72 -8.19 2.11 10.19
CA ARG A 72 -7.32 1.85 11.35
C ARG A 72 -8.06 1.75 12.70
N ARG A 73 -9.19 2.46 12.85
CA ARG A 73 -10.00 2.45 14.07
C ARG A 73 -10.81 1.17 14.28
N ASN A 74 -10.88 0.32 13.28
CA ASN A 74 -11.63 -0.93 13.32
C ASN A 74 -10.79 -2.14 13.75
N VAL A 75 -9.53 -1.93 14.17
CA VAL A 75 -8.61 -2.99 14.58
C VAL A 75 -8.65 -3.13 16.09
N SER A 76 -9.40 -4.12 16.60
CA SER A 76 -9.63 -4.34 18.01
C SER A 76 -8.36 -4.71 18.80
N PHE A 77 -7.42 -5.38 18.15
CA PHE A 77 -6.17 -5.82 18.77
C PHE A 77 -5.02 -4.80 18.63
N ALA A 78 -5.24 -3.67 17.99
CA ALA A 78 -4.21 -2.63 17.89
C ALA A 78 -4.08 -1.87 19.20
N THR A 79 -2.85 -1.75 19.71
CA THR A 79 -2.54 -1.02 20.94
C THR A 79 -2.48 0.49 20.73
N ALA A 80 -2.25 0.93 19.49
CA ALA A 80 -2.25 2.34 19.11
C ALA A 80 -2.50 2.51 17.60
N GLU A 81 -2.75 3.77 17.18
CA GLU A 81 -2.95 4.16 15.80
C GLU A 81 -1.86 5.13 15.34
N LYS A 82 -1.50 5.04 14.05
CA LYS A 82 -0.64 6.02 13.37
C LYS A 82 -1.25 6.43 12.04
N THR A 83 -0.86 7.60 11.54
CA THR A 83 -1.32 8.06 10.24
C THR A 83 -0.68 7.24 9.10
N GLU A 84 -1.43 7.00 8.06
CA GLU A 84 -0.99 6.27 6.87
C GLU A 84 0.29 6.87 6.26
N ILE A 85 0.33 8.20 6.13
CA ILE A 85 1.49 8.93 5.62
C ILE A 85 2.75 8.66 6.46
N SER A 86 2.63 8.65 7.80
CA SER A 86 3.75 8.37 8.68
C SER A 86 4.24 6.93 8.54
N CYS A 87 3.31 5.97 8.44
CA CYS A 87 3.66 4.57 8.31
C CYS A 87 4.31 4.26 6.96
N HIS A 88 3.77 4.76 5.84
CA HIS A 88 4.44 4.62 4.53
C HIS A 88 5.84 5.24 4.53
N GLY A 89 5.99 6.45 5.10
CA GLY A 89 7.30 7.09 5.25
C GLY A 89 8.28 6.22 6.03
N LYS A 90 7.86 5.74 7.21
CA LYS A 90 8.69 4.88 8.08
C LYS A 90 9.08 3.57 7.40
N GLY A 91 8.13 2.90 6.75
CA GLY A 91 8.38 1.64 6.03
C GLY A 91 9.32 1.82 4.85
N CYS A 92 9.16 2.87 4.04
CA CYS A 92 10.07 3.14 2.93
C CYS A 92 11.47 3.55 3.41
N PHE A 93 11.58 4.37 4.48
CA PHE A 93 12.85 4.79 5.05
C PHE A 93 13.65 3.62 5.65
N HIS A 94 12.96 2.60 6.13
CA HIS A 94 13.61 1.38 6.60
C HIS A 94 14.40 0.67 5.49
N TYR A 95 13.87 0.63 4.27
CA TYR A 95 14.57 0.06 3.11
C TYR A 95 15.61 1.02 2.50
N PHE A 96 15.33 2.32 2.54
CA PHE A 96 16.13 3.36 1.88
C PHE A 96 16.40 4.51 2.86
N PRO A 97 17.41 4.34 3.77
CA PRO A 97 17.68 5.29 4.87
C PRO A 97 18.46 6.53 4.40
N PHE A 98 17.87 7.26 3.44
CA PHE A 98 18.40 8.53 2.92
C PHE A 98 17.25 9.40 2.39
N LYS A 99 17.55 10.62 1.95
CA LYS A 99 16.56 11.53 1.40
C LYS A 99 15.85 10.94 0.17
N ILE A 100 14.51 10.79 0.23
CA ILE A 100 13.67 10.17 -0.81
C ILE A 100 12.38 10.93 -1.05
N SER A 101 11.84 10.77 -2.27
CA SER A 101 10.42 10.96 -2.56
C SER A 101 9.77 9.59 -2.75
N ILE A 102 8.63 9.36 -2.12
CA ILE A 102 7.86 8.13 -2.21
C ILE A 102 6.64 8.40 -3.08
N ILE A 103 6.45 7.59 -4.11
CA ILE A 103 5.22 7.52 -4.92
C ILE A 103 4.48 6.26 -4.48
N ASP A 104 3.37 6.41 -3.77
CA ASP A 104 2.50 5.31 -3.42
C ASP A 104 1.26 5.31 -4.31
N ILE A 105 1.09 4.26 -5.13
CA ILE A 105 -0.07 4.09 -6.01
C ILE A 105 -0.97 3.04 -5.39
N GLY A 106 -1.97 3.52 -4.66
CA GLY A 106 -2.94 2.70 -3.96
C GLY A 106 -4.11 2.23 -4.82
N GLY A 107 -5.04 1.50 -4.20
CA GLY A 107 -6.27 1.06 -4.85
C GLY A 107 -7.22 2.21 -5.15
N GLN A 108 -7.36 3.17 -4.24
CA GLN A 108 -8.31 4.29 -4.40
C GLN A 108 -7.68 5.68 -4.26
N ASP A 109 -6.42 5.76 -3.87
CA ASP A 109 -5.71 7.01 -3.69
C ASP A 109 -4.25 6.90 -4.14
N ASN A 110 -3.63 8.05 -4.39
CA ASN A 110 -2.21 8.18 -4.66
C ASN A 110 -1.59 9.16 -3.68
N LYS A 111 -0.36 8.89 -3.29
CA LYS A 111 0.39 9.74 -2.36
C LYS A 111 1.79 9.99 -2.89
N ILE A 112 2.27 11.21 -2.70
CA ILE A 112 3.68 11.55 -2.79
C ILE A 112 4.11 12.03 -1.41
N ILE A 113 5.12 11.37 -0.83
CA ILE A 113 5.65 11.69 0.49
C ILE A 113 7.13 12.00 0.33
N LYS A 114 7.59 13.13 0.89
CA LYS A 114 9.00 13.53 0.86
C LYS A 114 9.61 13.39 2.25
N LEU A 115 10.77 12.73 2.30
CA LEU A 115 11.55 12.56 3.53
C LEU A 115 12.93 13.19 3.36
N ASP A 116 13.46 13.78 4.43
CA ASP A 116 14.87 14.20 4.53
C ASP A 116 15.81 13.02 4.79
N GLY A 117 17.09 13.30 4.98
CA GLY A 117 18.13 12.29 5.25
C GLY A 117 17.98 11.57 6.59
N GLU A 118 17.21 12.09 7.52
CA GLU A 118 16.90 11.51 8.83
C GLU A 118 15.52 10.84 8.88
N GLY A 119 14.83 10.75 7.73
CA GLY A 119 13.51 10.13 7.62
C GLY A 119 12.36 11.00 8.13
N ARG A 120 12.60 12.29 8.40
CA ARG A 120 11.54 13.23 8.78
C ARG A 120 10.80 13.69 7.54
N ARG A 121 9.46 13.71 7.65
CA ARG A 121 8.61 14.15 6.56
C ARG A 121 8.75 15.66 6.32
N THR A 122 9.16 16.04 5.13
CA THR A 122 9.27 17.44 4.68
C THR A 122 8.06 17.91 3.88
N GLY A 123 7.26 16.98 3.35
CA GLY A 123 6.04 17.31 2.62
C GLY A 123 5.26 16.07 2.19
N PHE A 124 4.00 16.27 1.82
CA PHE A 124 3.21 15.24 1.15
C PHE A 124 2.09 15.84 0.31
N LYS A 125 1.70 15.11 -0.72
CA LYS A 125 0.49 15.32 -1.52
C LYS A 125 -0.32 14.04 -1.56
N MET A 126 -1.63 14.15 -1.61
CA MET A 126 -2.53 13.00 -1.71
C MET A 126 -3.71 13.33 -2.60
N ASN A 127 -4.04 12.41 -3.51
CA ASN A 127 -5.27 12.42 -4.28
C ASN A 127 -6.21 11.33 -3.73
N ARG A 128 -7.34 11.74 -3.13
CA ARG A 128 -8.39 10.84 -2.61
C ARG A 128 -9.74 11.02 -3.33
N LYS A 129 -9.87 12.06 -4.16
CA LYS A 129 -11.17 12.47 -4.71
C LYS A 129 -11.41 11.95 -6.11
N CYS A 130 -10.38 11.41 -6.76
CA CYS A 130 -10.46 10.99 -8.15
C CYS A 130 -9.79 9.62 -8.32
N ALA A 131 -10.50 8.68 -8.93
CA ALA A 131 -9.97 7.35 -9.24
C ALA A 131 -8.86 7.38 -10.32
N ALA A 132 -8.80 8.45 -11.12
CA ALA A 132 -7.78 8.60 -12.14
C ALA A 132 -6.36 8.44 -11.56
N GLY A 133 -5.57 7.57 -12.16
CA GLY A 133 -4.22 7.29 -11.71
C GLY A 133 -4.11 6.29 -10.55
N THR A 134 -5.19 5.63 -10.14
CA THR A 134 -5.23 4.65 -9.04
C THR A 134 -5.52 3.23 -9.53
N GLY A 135 -5.46 2.25 -8.62
CA GLY A 135 -5.86 0.88 -8.92
C GLY A 135 -7.32 0.76 -9.37
N ALA A 136 -8.23 1.55 -8.80
CA ALA A 136 -9.64 1.54 -9.20
C ALA A 136 -9.85 1.97 -10.66
N PHE A 137 -9.00 2.86 -11.18
CA PHE A 137 -9.01 3.18 -12.61
C PHE A 137 -8.62 1.96 -13.45
N LEU A 138 -7.58 1.23 -13.05
CA LEU A 138 -7.15 0.04 -13.78
C LEU A 138 -8.17 -1.11 -13.66
N GLU A 139 -8.81 -1.27 -12.50
CA GLU A 139 -9.89 -2.25 -12.29
C GLU A 139 -11.08 -1.96 -13.20
N GLU A 140 -11.53 -0.70 -13.31
CA GLU A 140 -12.61 -0.31 -14.22
C GLU A 140 -12.24 -0.56 -15.69
N MET A 141 -11.02 -0.21 -16.09
CA MET A 141 -10.58 -0.43 -17.48
C MET A 141 -10.39 -1.92 -17.79
N SER A 142 -9.92 -2.70 -16.85
CA SER A 142 -9.83 -4.16 -16.92
C SER A 142 -11.21 -4.79 -17.20
N ALA A 143 -12.22 -4.38 -16.42
CA ALA A 143 -13.61 -4.83 -16.62
C ALA A 143 -14.17 -4.40 -17.99
N ARG A 144 -13.88 -3.17 -18.46
CA ARG A 144 -14.32 -2.69 -19.77
C ARG A 144 -13.70 -3.43 -20.95
N LEU A 145 -12.46 -3.86 -20.79
CA LEU A 145 -11.74 -4.62 -21.81
C LEU A 145 -12.03 -6.13 -21.74
N ASP A 146 -12.78 -6.59 -20.72
CA ASP A 146 -12.97 -8.02 -20.41
C ASP A 146 -11.64 -8.76 -20.25
N ILE A 147 -10.69 -8.15 -19.55
CA ILE A 147 -9.35 -8.66 -19.31
C ILE A 147 -9.14 -8.83 -17.81
N PRO A 148 -8.70 -9.99 -17.31
CA PRO A 148 -8.29 -10.14 -15.92
C PRO A 148 -7.20 -9.13 -15.53
N LEU A 149 -7.38 -8.46 -14.38
CA LEU A 149 -6.46 -7.39 -13.91
C LEU A 149 -5.00 -7.85 -13.85
N GLU A 150 -4.76 -9.08 -13.44
CA GLU A 150 -3.44 -9.71 -13.35
C GLU A 150 -2.75 -9.93 -14.70
N LYS A 151 -3.49 -9.85 -15.81
CA LYS A 151 -2.92 -9.97 -17.17
C LYS A 151 -2.47 -8.63 -17.75
N MET A 152 -2.85 -7.51 -17.13
CA MET A 152 -2.59 -6.18 -17.70
C MET A 152 -1.09 -5.87 -17.83
N ASP A 153 -0.28 -6.22 -16.83
CA ASP A 153 1.19 -6.01 -16.91
C ASP A 153 1.81 -6.75 -18.10
N GLY A 154 1.46 -8.04 -18.25
CA GLY A 154 1.96 -8.85 -19.37
C GLY A 154 1.50 -8.36 -20.74
N LEU A 155 0.28 -7.84 -20.84
CA LEU A 155 -0.23 -7.25 -22.09
C LEU A 155 0.48 -5.95 -22.42
N ALA A 156 0.65 -5.05 -21.43
CA ALA A 156 1.36 -3.80 -21.64
C ALA A 156 2.80 -4.01 -22.16
N ARG A 157 3.50 -5.04 -21.66
CA ARG A 157 4.84 -5.43 -22.14
C ARG A 157 4.87 -5.88 -23.61
N GLN A 158 3.79 -6.43 -24.12
CA GLN A 158 3.67 -6.90 -25.50
C GLN A 158 3.36 -5.77 -26.50
N SER A 159 3.08 -4.57 -26.01
CA SER A 159 2.74 -3.41 -26.83
C SER A 159 3.90 -3.03 -27.73
N ARG A 160 3.59 -2.78 -28.99
CA ARG A 160 4.55 -2.30 -30.01
C ARG A 160 4.33 -0.85 -30.40
N ASN A 161 3.15 -0.29 -30.08
CA ASN A 161 2.80 1.07 -30.40
C ASN A 161 2.27 1.78 -29.15
N LEU A 162 2.39 3.09 -29.09
CA LEU A 162 1.79 3.88 -28.02
C LEU A 162 0.41 4.35 -28.48
N VAL A 163 -0.62 4.04 -27.71
CA VAL A 163 -1.96 4.60 -27.83
C VAL A 163 -2.16 5.57 -26.67
N GLU A 164 -2.12 6.86 -26.96
CA GLU A 164 -2.40 7.87 -25.92
C GLU A 164 -3.90 7.96 -25.67
N LEU A 165 -4.24 8.08 -24.39
CA LEU A 165 -5.58 8.42 -23.91
C LEU A 165 -5.58 9.88 -23.48
N GLY A 166 -6.46 10.67 -24.08
CA GLY A 166 -6.53 12.12 -23.85
C GLY A 166 -7.24 12.49 -22.55
N SER A 167 -8.06 11.59 -22.01
CA SER A 167 -8.82 11.84 -20.80
C SER A 167 -8.18 11.22 -19.56
N PHE A 168 -8.15 11.97 -18.46
CA PHE A 168 -7.79 11.47 -17.13
C PHE A 168 -9.02 11.04 -16.30
N CYS A 169 -10.22 11.37 -16.72
CA CYS A 169 -11.44 10.97 -16.01
C CYS A 169 -11.78 9.52 -16.32
N THR A 170 -11.96 8.69 -15.30
CA THR A 170 -12.29 7.26 -15.45
C THR A 170 -13.51 7.03 -16.36
N VAL A 171 -14.55 7.88 -16.25
CA VAL A 171 -15.76 7.77 -17.06
C VAL A 171 -15.49 8.07 -18.54
N PHE A 172 -14.78 9.16 -18.84
CA PHE A 172 -14.44 9.52 -20.22
C PHE A 172 -13.38 8.60 -20.81
N SER A 173 -12.42 8.12 -20.02
CA SER A 173 -11.44 7.13 -20.46
C SER A 173 -12.10 5.83 -20.89
N ALA A 174 -13.18 5.40 -20.20
CA ALA A 174 -13.92 4.21 -20.60
C ALA A 174 -14.53 4.36 -22.02
N THR A 175 -15.11 5.52 -22.33
CA THR A 175 -15.63 5.81 -23.68
C THR A 175 -14.50 5.87 -24.72
N GLU A 176 -13.39 6.50 -24.36
CA GLU A 176 -12.21 6.60 -25.25
C GLU A 176 -11.60 5.23 -25.55
N VAL A 177 -11.50 4.34 -24.56
CA VAL A 177 -11.05 2.95 -24.75
C VAL A 177 -11.92 2.23 -25.78
N LEU A 178 -13.26 2.34 -25.67
CA LEU A 178 -14.18 1.73 -26.65
C LEU A 178 -13.97 2.30 -28.05
N GLU A 179 -13.71 3.60 -28.17
CA GLU A 179 -13.38 4.22 -29.45
C GLU A 179 -12.08 3.71 -30.03
N LYS A 180 -11.02 3.53 -29.21
CA LYS A 180 -9.74 2.92 -29.65
C LYS A 180 -9.93 1.50 -30.18
N ILE A 181 -10.78 0.70 -29.50
CA ILE A 181 -11.15 -0.65 -29.96
C ILE A 181 -11.84 -0.55 -31.32
N ARG A 182 -12.82 0.32 -31.49
CA ARG A 182 -13.53 0.56 -32.76
C ARG A 182 -12.60 0.98 -33.88
N GLN A 183 -11.54 1.72 -33.57
CA GLN A 183 -10.48 2.14 -34.48
C GLN A 183 -9.51 1.01 -34.84
N GLY A 184 -9.71 -0.22 -34.31
CA GLY A 184 -8.85 -1.38 -34.55
C GLY A 184 -7.49 -1.33 -33.82
N LYS A 185 -7.36 -0.49 -32.76
CA LYS A 185 -6.14 -0.49 -31.94
C LYS A 185 -6.03 -1.81 -31.19
N LYS A 186 -4.80 -2.31 -31.08
CA LYS A 186 -4.55 -3.59 -30.38
C LYS A 186 -4.67 -3.41 -28.88
N VAL A 187 -5.25 -4.41 -28.21
CA VAL A 187 -5.42 -4.42 -26.76
C VAL A 187 -4.12 -4.15 -25.98
N PRO A 188 -2.98 -4.77 -26.30
CA PRO A 188 -1.71 -4.44 -25.65
C PRO A 188 -1.33 -2.96 -25.70
N ASP A 189 -1.57 -2.30 -26.86
CA ASP A 189 -1.25 -0.89 -27.06
C ASP A 189 -2.17 0.01 -26.22
N ILE A 190 -3.45 -0.36 -26.10
CA ILE A 190 -4.43 0.33 -25.24
C ILE A 190 -4.02 0.19 -23.76
N VAL A 191 -3.69 -1.02 -23.32
CA VAL A 191 -3.30 -1.27 -21.90
C VAL A 191 -2.03 -0.49 -21.53
N LYS A 192 -1.03 -0.42 -22.44
CA LYS A 192 0.15 0.43 -22.24
C LYS A 192 -0.25 1.92 -22.12
N GLY A 193 -1.21 2.37 -22.92
CA GLY A 193 -1.74 3.73 -22.83
C GLY A 193 -2.44 4.01 -21.49
N LEU A 194 -3.15 3.02 -20.93
CA LEU A 194 -3.74 3.13 -19.58
C LEU A 194 -2.66 3.29 -18.50
N PHE A 195 -1.58 2.51 -18.57
CA PHE A 195 -0.44 2.65 -17.65
C PHE A 195 0.21 4.03 -17.77
N LEU A 196 0.40 4.51 -19.00
CA LEU A 196 0.92 5.86 -19.23
C LEU A 196 0.03 6.94 -18.61
N SER A 197 -1.30 6.79 -18.72
CA SER A 197 -2.27 7.71 -18.09
C SER A 197 -2.11 7.73 -16.57
N VAL A 198 -1.96 6.55 -15.92
CA VAL A 198 -1.70 6.45 -14.47
C VAL A 198 -0.42 7.18 -14.09
N ILE A 199 0.68 6.92 -14.82
CA ILE A 199 1.99 7.50 -14.54
C ILE A 199 1.96 9.03 -14.69
N LYS A 200 1.44 9.54 -15.81
CA LYS A 200 1.32 10.98 -16.06
C LYS A 200 0.57 11.65 -14.89
N ARG A 201 -0.56 11.08 -14.48
CA ARG A 201 -1.40 11.63 -13.41
C ARG A 201 -0.67 11.71 -12.07
N VAL A 202 0.11 10.70 -11.74
CA VAL A 202 0.89 10.67 -10.48
C VAL A 202 2.06 11.65 -10.53
N LEU A 203 2.78 11.71 -11.65
CA LEU A 203 3.93 12.61 -11.80
C LEU A 203 3.55 14.09 -11.81
N GLU A 204 2.31 14.42 -12.21
CA GLU A 204 1.77 15.79 -12.15
C GLU A 204 1.45 16.27 -10.71
N MET A 205 1.38 15.36 -9.73
CA MET A 205 0.96 15.74 -8.38
C MET A 205 1.98 16.62 -7.67
N GLU A 206 3.28 16.34 -7.81
CA GLU A 206 4.35 17.02 -7.07
C GLU A 206 5.71 16.74 -7.71
N SER A 207 6.66 17.68 -7.58
CA SER A 207 8.06 17.50 -7.96
C SER A 207 8.71 16.37 -7.13
N LEU A 208 9.62 15.62 -7.73
CA LEU A 208 10.29 14.48 -7.11
C LEU A 208 11.77 14.80 -6.83
N THR A 209 12.31 14.23 -5.75
CA THR A 209 13.76 14.25 -5.49
C THR A 209 14.48 13.27 -6.41
N GLU A 210 15.82 13.33 -6.46
CA GLU A 210 16.64 12.42 -7.25
C GLU A 210 16.36 10.96 -6.89
N ASN A 211 16.40 10.62 -5.60
CA ASN A 211 16.04 9.29 -5.13
C ASN A 211 14.51 9.19 -4.98
N THR A 212 13.90 8.42 -5.85
CA THR A 212 12.45 8.22 -5.86
C THR A 212 12.12 6.74 -5.67
N VAL A 213 11.24 6.47 -4.71
CA VAL A 213 10.74 5.11 -4.38
C VAL A 213 9.33 4.98 -4.92
N MET A 214 9.04 3.88 -5.63
CA MET A 214 7.66 3.52 -6.00
C MET A 214 7.14 2.38 -5.13
N THR A 215 5.92 2.50 -4.66
CA THR A 215 5.27 1.57 -3.73
C THR A 215 3.77 1.53 -3.97
N GLY A 216 3.07 0.67 -3.24
CA GLY A 216 1.62 0.49 -3.34
C GLY A 216 1.21 -0.77 -4.11
N GLY A 217 -0.09 -1.08 -4.04
CA GLY A 217 -0.65 -2.29 -4.66
C GLY A 217 -0.53 -2.30 -6.18
N VAL A 218 -0.68 -1.14 -6.83
CA VAL A 218 -0.54 -1.04 -8.29
C VAL A 218 0.88 -1.38 -8.72
N VAL A 219 1.88 -0.88 -8.00
CA VAL A 219 3.30 -1.15 -8.27
C VAL A 219 3.63 -2.62 -8.04
N ALA A 220 3.12 -3.22 -6.95
CA ALA A 220 3.35 -4.62 -6.62
C ALA A 220 2.88 -5.60 -7.72
N HIS A 221 1.76 -5.27 -8.37
CA HIS A 221 1.14 -6.12 -9.38
C HIS A 221 1.50 -5.76 -10.83
N ASN A 222 2.12 -4.59 -11.04
CA ASN A 222 2.45 -4.10 -12.38
C ASN A 222 3.91 -3.59 -12.47
N PRO A 223 4.92 -4.48 -12.43
CA PRO A 223 6.33 -4.08 -12.51
C PRO A 223 6.68 -3.30 -13.78
N PHE A 224 5.98 -3.53 -14.89
CA PHE A 224 6.21 -2.80 -16.13
C PHE A 224 5.85 -1.32 -16.02
N LEU A 225 4.91 -0.97 -15.16
CA LEU A 225 4.58 0.41 -14.86
C LEU A 225 5.80 1.15 -14.27
N VAL A 226 6.61 0.48 -13.45
CA VAL A 226 7.88 1.04 -12.93
C VAL A 226 8.85 1.30 -14.09
N THR A 227 9.04 0.32 -14.98
CA THR A 227 9.91 0.48 -16.17
C THR A 227 9.48 1.68 -17.02
N MET A 228 8.19 1.82 -17.29
CA MET A 228 7.66 2.98 -18.03
C MET A 228 7.89 4.31 -17.29
N SER A 229 7.79 4.30 -15.97
CA SER A 229 8.06 5.49 -15.14
C SER A 229 9.55 5.87 -15.18
N GLU A 230 10.45 4.89 -15.17
CA GLU A 230 11.89 5.09 -15.35
C GLU A 230 12.22 5.71 -16.70
N GLU A 231 11.61 5.20 -17.77
CA GLU A 231 11.77 5.74 -19.13
C GLU A 231 11.32 7.21 -19.20
N MET A 232 10.17 7.53 -18.60
CA MET A 232 9.63 8.90 -18.59
C MET A 232 10.48 9.88 -17.77
N LEU A 233 11.05 9.41 -16.65
CA LEU A 233 11.87 10.24 -15.75
C LEU A 233 13.35 10.27 -16.17
N GLY A 234 13.79 9.42 -17.10
CA GLY A 234 15.17 9.29 -17.53
C GLY A 234 16.12 8.81 -16.42
N ARG A 235 15.60 8.10 -15.40
CA ARG A 235 16.37 7.61 -14.25
C ARG A 235 15.77 6.37 -13.62
N LYS A 236 16.62 5.62 -12.89
CA LYS A 236 16.16 4.46 -12.13
C LYS A 236 15.32 4.85 -10.94
N LEU A 237 14.36 4.00 -10.60
CA LEU A 237 13.48 4.13 -9.45
C LEU A 237 13.75 2.99 -8.47
N LEU A 238 13.60 3.30 -7.19
CA LEU A 238 13.74 2.35 -6.12
C LEU A 238 12.38 1.68 -5.86
N VAL A 239 12.39 0.37 -5.67
CA VAL A 239 11.19 -0.39 -5.32
C VAL A 239 11.55 -1.29 -4.13
N PRO A 240 10.86 -1.22 -2.99
CA PRO A 240 11.12 -2.12 -1.88
C PRO A 240 10.71 -3.55 -2.26
N GLU A 241 11.26 -4.55 -1.57
CA GLU A 241 10.96 -5.97 -1.79
C GLU A 241 9.45 -6.26 -1.73
N HIS A 242 8.75 -5.61 -0.79
CA HIS A 242 7.31 -5.74 -0.60
C HIS A 242 6.60 -4.38 -0.76
N PRO A 243 6.44 -3.85 -1.99
CA PRO A 243 5.95 -2.49 -2.21
C PRO A 243 4.52 -2.27 -1.69
N GLN A 244 3.70 -3.31 -1.60
CA GLN A 244 2.34 -3.22 -1.07
C GLN A 244 2.28 -3.18 0.46
N LEU A 245 3.36 -3.56 1.16
CA LEU A 245 3.38 -3.73 2.62
C LEU A 245 4.00 -2.55 3.37
N THR A 246 4.50 -1.52 2.68
CA THR A 246 5.25 -0.42 3.32
C THR A 246 4.48 0.28 4.44
N GLY A 247 3.16 0.45 4.30
CA GLY A 247 2.29 0.98 5.36
C GLY A 247 2.24 0.06 6.59
N ALA A 248 2.01 -1.24 6.39
CA ALA A 248 1.96 -2.22 7.47
C ALA A 248 3.34 -2.42 8.13
N ILE A 249 4.42 -2.50 7.34
CA ILE A 249 5.80 -2.57 7.86
C ILE A 249 6.13 -1.32 8.70
N GLY A 250 5.78 -0.14 8.22
CA GLY A 250 5.96 1.10 8.97
C GLY A 250 5.19 1.14 10.28
N ALA A 251 3.97 0.63 10.30
CA ALA A 251 3.18 0.47 11.53
C ALA A 251 3.85 -0.50 12.51
N ALA A 252 4.35 -1.66 12.04
CA ALA A 252 5.08 -2.62 12.87
C ALA A 252 6.40 -2.04 13.41
N LEU A 253 7.12 -1.22 12.63
CA LEU A 253 8.31 -0.50 13.11
C LEU A 253 7.97 0.49 14.23
N TYR A 254 6.83 1.17 14.14
CA TYR A 254 6.35 1.99 15.25
C TYR A 254 5.94 1.16 16.46
N ALA A 255 5.42 -0.07 16.27
CA ALA A 255 5.14 -0.98 17.38
C ALA A 255 6.43 -1.39 18.11
N ILE A 256 7.52 -1.64 17.40
CA ILE A 256 8.84 -1.89 18.00
C ILE A 256 9.31 -0.69 18.84
N GLU A 257 9.16 0.54 18.32
CA GLU A 257 9.57 1.77 19.01
C GLU A 257 8.70 2.08 20.25
N ALA A 258 7.43 1.70 20.24
CA ALA A 258 6.54 1.86 21.38
C ALA A 258 6.89 0.90 22.53
N GLY A 259 7.54 -0.21 22.21
CA GLY A 259 7.87 -1.24 23.19
C GLY A 259 6.66 -2.10 23.61
N PRO A 260 6.85 -3.02 24.57
CA PRO A 260 5.77 -3.84 25.08
C PRO A 260 4.65 -2.99 25.69
N THR A 261 3.41 -3.31 25.36
CA THR A 261 2.26 -2.71 26.04
C THR A 261 2.24 -3.17 27.49
N PRO A 262 2.16 -2.26 28.50
CA PRO A 262 2.00 -2.69 29.86
C PRO A 262 0.73 -3.55 29.97
N CYS A 263 0.82 -4.73 30.60
CA CYS A 263 -0.37 -5.46 31.00
C CYS A 263 -1.19 -4.57 31.90
N ILE A 264 -2.39 -4.18 31.45
CA ILE A 264 -3.38 -3.59 32.35
C ILE A 264 -3.88 -4.75 33.18
N GLU A 265 -3.34 -4.92 34.41
CA GLU A 265 -3.96 -5.74 35.41
C GLU A 265 -5.36 -5.19 35.59
N GLN A 266 -6.39 -5.95 35.21
CA GLN A 266 -7.74 -5.66 35.61
C GLN A 266 -7.76 -5.72 37.11
N GLU A 267 -7.83 -4.57 37.79
CA GLU A 267 -8.18 -4.53 39.19
C GLU A 267 -9.59 -5.12 39.31
N ASP A 268 -9.64 -6.38 39.76
CA ASP A 268 -10.85 -7.04 40.19
C ASP A 268 -11.46 -6.18 41.30
N GLY A 269 -12.47 -5.42 40.93
CA GLY A 269 -13.25 -4.63 41.83
C GLY A 269 -13.98 -5.55 42.81
N GLN A 270 -13.34 -5.85 43.95
CA GLN A 270 -14.03 -6.41 45.11
C GLN A 270 -15.05 -5.41 45.61
N SER A 271 -16.31 -5.70 45.33
CA SER A 271 -17.43 -5.09 45.98
C SER A 271 -17.38 -5.40 47.46
N GLN A 272 -17.00 -4.45 48.29
CA GLN A 272 -17.36 -4.47 49.69
C GLN A 272 -18.81 -3.96 49.82
N LYS A 273 -19.73 -4.91 49.99
CA LYS A 273 -20.99 -4.66 50.71
C LYS A 273 -20.66 -4.63 52.18
N GLU A 274 -20.86 -3.50 52.83
CA GLU A 274 -21.12 -3.45 54.24
C GLU A 274 -22.23 -2.43 54.54
N CYS A 275 -23.24 -2.98 55.21
CA CYS A 275 -24.32 -2.44 56.09
C CYS A 275 -24.96 -1.08 55.73
#